data_520edc0c588a782bff42e8a93d1f5e25
#
_entry.id   520edc0c588a782bff42e8a93d1f5e25
#
_cell.length_a   1.000
_cell.length_b   1.000
_cell.length_c   1.000
_cell.angle_alpha   90.00
_cell.angle_beta   90.00
_cell.angle_gamma   90.00
#
_symmetry.space_group_name_H-M   'P 1'
#
loop_
_entity.id
_entity.type
_entity.pdbx_description
1 polymer ?
#
loop_
_entity_poly.entity_id
_entity_poly.type
_entity_poly.pdbx_seq_one_letter_code
_entity_poly.pdbx_strand_id
1 'polypeptide(L)'
;MTDKDNQQERDVELRIDEDRTRLLVCGLGLLVLVFAILFAAVCAYALADVTGNIALLLVVVVAITAVWFISKRMGRLLGKYAAHVSVCEFGPNELTIYEKADVTKAVVVPYKQIKGYSIVRQGSSLRLLLWGSWVTHPAGYEYVGITRPFMKDTLDGLEGQIEECMARHHVKKHK
;
A
#
# COMPACT_ATOMS: atom_id res chain seq x y z
N MET A 1 16.24 -23.81 -0.54
CA MET A 1 14.90 -23.48 -1.04
C MET A 1 14.11 -24.76 -0.94
N THR A 2 13.26 -24.85 0.05
CA THR A 2 12.63 -26.12 0.47
C THR A 2 11.31 -26.31 -0.28
N ASP A 3 10.94 -27.58 -0.53
CA ASP A 3 9.70 -28.01 -1.20
C ASP A 3 8.40 -27.38 -0.64
N LYS A 4 8.44 -26.87 0.58
CA LYS A 4 7.32 -26.16 1.22
C LYS A 4 7.01 -24.80 0.56
N ASP A 5 8.02 -24.06 0.09
CA ASP A 5 7.82 -22.78 -0.58
C ASP A 5 7.15 -22.95 -1.95
N ASN A 6 7.47 -24.07 -2.64
CA ASN A 6 6.86 -24.43 -3.92
C ASN A 6 5.44 -25.00 -3.81
N GLN A 7 5.05 -25.56 -2.66
CA GLN A 7 3.68 -26.05 -2.45
C GLN A 7 2.72 -24.91 -2.07
N GLN A 8 3.20 -23.92 -1.31
CA GLN A 8 2.38 -22.77 -0.92
C GLN A 8 2.06 -21.84 -2.10
N GLU A 9 2.93 -21.81 -3.13
CA GLU A 9 2.72 -21.01 -4.35
C GLU A 9 1.68 -21.63 -5.30
N ARG A 10 1.36 -22.94 -5.18
CA ARG A 10 0.38 -23.63 -6.03
C ARG A 10 -1.07 -23.53 -5.56
N ASP A 11 -1.30 -23.14 -4.31
CA ASP A 11 -2.64 -23.13 -3.71
C ASP A 11 -3.27 -21.73 -3.62
N VAL A 12 -2.64 -20.69 -4.20
CA VAL A 12 -3.18 -19.34 -4.21
C VAL A 12 -4.02 -19.14 -5.48
N GLU A 13 -5.33 -18.92 -5.32
CA GLU A 13 -6.27 -18.72 -6.43
C GLU A 13 -6.14 -17.31 -7.03
N LEU A 14 -5.96 -16.31 -6.19
CA LEU A 14 -5.77 -14.92 -6.58
C LEU A 14 -4.81 -14.23 -5.62
N ARG A 15 -3.78 -13.60 -6.17
CA ARG A 15 -2.80 -12.81 -5.42
C ARG A 15 -2.84 -11.38 -5.89
N ILE A 16 -3.06 -10.45 -4.99
CA ILE A 16 -3.06 -9.02 -5.27
C ILE A 16 -1.74 -8.44 -4.82
N ASP A 17 -0.87 -8.17 -5.80
CA ASP A 17 0.47 -7.65 -5.58
C ASP A 17 0.57 -6.16 -5.94
N GLU A 18 1.41 -5.43 -5.21
CA GLU A 18 1.83 -4.09 -5.62
C GLU A 18 2.89 -4.17 -6.74
N ASP A 19 2.79 -3.26 -7.73
CA ASP A 19 3.79 -3.15 -8.81
C ASP A 19 5.11 -2.62 -8.25
N ARG A 20 6.05 -3.52 -8.10
CA ARG A 20 7.39 -3.26 -7.53
C ARG A 20 8.17 -2.23 -8.34
N THR A 21 8.06 -2.28 -9.67
CA THR A 21 8.76 -1.33 -10.53
C THR A 21 8.26 0.08 -10.27
N ARG A 22 6.96 0.26 -10.15
CA ARG A 22 6.35 1.56 -9.83
C ARG A 22 6.69 2.04 -8.43
N LEU A 23 6.72 1.14 -7.44
CA LEU A 23 7.16 1.47 -6.08
C LEU A 23 8.61 1.98 -6.07
N LEU A 24 9.50 1.28 -6.79
CA LEU A 24 10.90 1.68 -6.92
C LEU A 24 11.05 3.02 -7.63
N VAL A 25 10.39 3.21 -8.78
CA VAL A 25 10.45 4.45 -9.56
C VAL A 25 9.91 5.64 -8.74
N CYS A 26 8.79 5.45 -8.03
CA CYS A 26 8.26 6.50 -7.15
C CYS A 26 9.21 6.78 -5.97
N GLY A 27 9.82 5.76 -5.38
CA GLY A 27 10.81 5.92 -4.31
C GLY A 27 12.05 6.68 -4.77
N LEU A 28 12.59 6.34 -5.92
CA LEU A 28 13.73 7.03 -6.54
C LEU A 28 13.38 8.47 -6.95
N GLY A 29 12.18 8.69 -7.50
CA GLY A 29 11.69 10.03 -7.83
C GLY A 29 11.62 10.94 -6.60
N LEU A 30 11.13 10.42 -5.46
CA LEU A 30 11.14 11.15 -4.19
C LEU A 30 12.56 11.41 -3.68
N LEU A 31 13.49 10.50 -3.87
CA LEU A 31 14.90 10.69 -3.51
C LEU A 31 15.51 11.86 -4.30
N VAL A 32 15.32 11.89 -5.62
CA VAL A 32 15.79 12.99 -6.47
C VAL A 32 15.18 14.33 -6.02
N LEU A 33 13.88 14.34 -5.69
CA LEU A 33 13.20 15.52 -5.18
C LEU A 33 13.79 16.00 -3.86
N VAL A 34 14.14 15.11 -2.94
CA VAL A 34 14.84 15.47 -1.68
C VAL A 34 16.18 16.14 -1.96
N PHE A 35 16.99 15.60 -2.87
CA PHE A 35 18.25 16.22 -3.25
C PHE A 35 18.07 17.61 -3.88
N ALA A 36 17.07 17.78 -4.76
CA ALA A 36 16.77 19.07 -5.35
C ALA A 36 16.36 20.12 -4.30
N ILE A 37 15.52 19.74 -3.33
CA ILE A 37 15.10 20.63 -2.24
C ILE A 37 16.28 20.99 -1.34
N LEU A 38 17.14 20.03 -0.99
CA LEU A 38 18.35 20.30 -0.19
C LEU A 38 19.31 21.22 -0.91
N PHE A 39 19.52 21.02 -2.21
CA PHE A 39 20.36 21.91 -3.02
C PHE A 39 19.79 23.34 -3.05
N ALA A 40 18.48 23.50 -3.28
CA ALA A 40 17.82 24.80 -3.23
C ALA A 40 17.94 25.46 -1.84
N ALA A 41 17.84 24.68 -0.76
CA ALA A 41 18.01 25.19 0.60
C ALA A 41 19.43 25.69 0.87
N VAL A 42 20.45 24.98 0.38
CA VAL A 42 21.86 25.40 0.49
C VAL A 42 22.10 26.70 -0.28
N CYS A 43 21.55 26.81 -1.51
CA CYS A 43 21.64 28.05 -2.28
C CYS A 43 20.93 29.22 -1.59
N ALA A 44 19.73 29.00 -1.04
CA ALA A 44 19.00 30.02 -0.30
C ALA A 44 19.74 30.47 0.96
N TYR A 45 20.37 29.54 1.68
CA TYR A 45 21.20 29.86 2.85
C TYR A 45 22.42 30.72 2.48
N ALA A 46 23.14 30.31 1.43
CA ALA A 46 24.29 31.07 0.94
C ALA A 46 23.93 32.50 0.49
N LEU A 47 22.78 32.66 -0.19
CA LEU A 47 22.26 33.95 -0.57
C LEU A 47 21.82 34.79 0.63
N ALA A 48 21.25 34.17 1.66
CA ALA A 48 20.88 34.87 2.90
C ALA A 48 22.11 35.45 3.62
N ASP A 49 23.18 34.68 3.66
CA ASP A 49 24.46 35.11 4.27
C ASP A 49 25.08 36.32 3.55
N VAL A 50 25.06 36.27 2.21
CA VAL A 50 25.61 37.36 1.38
C VAL A 50 24.73 38.62 1.39
N THR A 51 23.39 38.44 1.36
CA THR A 51 22.47 39.57 1.23
C THR A 51 21.90 40.12 2.54
N GLY A 52 22.14 39.39 3.66
CA GLY A 52 21.53 39.71 4.96
C GLY A 52 20.01 39.54 4.99
N ASN A 53 19.41 38.88 3.99
CA ASN A 53 17.95 38.76 3.86
C ASN A 53 17.41 37.60 4.69
N ILE A 54 16.85 37.92 5.86
CA ILE A 54 16.26 36.96 6.80
C ILE A 54 15.11 36.14 6.19
N ALA A 55 14.38 36.70 5.19
CA ALA A 55 13.29 35.96 4.55
C ALA A 55 13.77 34.68 3.83
N LEU A 56 15.02 34.64 3.37
CA LEU A 56 15.61 33.43 2.77
C LEU A 56 15.80 32.30 3.79
N LEU A 57 15.98 32.61 5.07
CA LEU A 57 16.05 31.61 6.14
C LEU A 57 14.71 30.87 6.33
N LEU A 58 13.59 31.56 6.10
CA LEU A 58 12.28 30.91 6.10
C LEU A 58 12.18 29.81 5.02
N VAL A 59 12.77 30.06 3.84
CA VAL A 59 12.81 29.06 2.75
C VAL A 59 13.58 27.82 3.23
N VAL A 60 14.67 27.98 3.95
CA VAL A 60 15.45 26.85 4.51
C VAL A 60 14.61 26.04 5.49
N VAL A 61 13.87 26.68 6.39
CA VAL A 61 13.00 26.00 7.38
C VAL A 61 11.90 25.21 6.66
N VAL A 62 11.25 25.81 5.67
CA VAL A 62 10.21 25.14 4.85
C VAL A 62 10.80 23.94 4.11
N ALA A 63 12.00 24.09 3.53
CA ALA A 63 12.70 23.01 2.83
C ALA A 63 13.00 21.82 3.76
N ILE A 64 13.51 22.07 4.97
CA ILE A 64 13.79 21.03 5.97
C ILE A 64 12.52 20.28 6.35
N THR A 65 11.42 21.01 6.58
CA THR A 65 10.12 20.41 6.90
C THR A 65 9.60 19.54 5.75
N ALA A 66 9.70 20.04 4.51
CA ALA A 66 9.31 19.29 3.32
C ALA A 66 10.14 18.01 3.15
N VAL A 67 11.45 18.10 3.32
CA VAL A 67 12.37 16.93 3.28
C VAL A 67 11.96 15.89 4.31
N TRP A 68 11.62 16.29 5.54
CA TRP A 68 11.19 15.36 6.58
C TRP A 68 9.91 14.59 6.18
N PHE A 69 8.89 15.28 5.65
CA PHE A 69 7.65 14.63 5.18
C PHE A 69 7.89 13.70 3.99
N ILE A 70 8.69 14.15 3.01
CA ILE A 70 9.01 13.36 1.81
C ILE A 70 9.81 12.11 2.20
N SER A 71 10.81 12.25 3.08
CA SER A 71 11.64 11.13 3.56
C SER A 71 10.81 10.07 4.29
N LYS A 72 9.85 10.50 5.11
CA LYS A 72 8.91 9.58 5.78
C LYS A 72 8.03 8.82 4.77
N ARG A 73 7.60 9.47 3.68
CA ARG A 73 6.82 8.83 2.61
C ARG A 73 7.69 7.88 1.79
N MET A 74 8.89 8.30 1.44
CA MET A 74 9.88 7.49 0.72
C MET A 74 10.23 6.22 1.50
N GLY A 75 10.51 6.34 2.80
CA GLY A 75 10.83 5.21 3.66
C GLY A 75 9.71 4.15 3.68
N ARG A 76 8.44 4.59 3.67
CA ARG A 76 7.29 3.68 3.57
C ARG A 76 7.23 2.94 2.22
N LEU A 77 7.49 3.64 1.10
CA LEU A 77 7.49 3.04 -0.23
C LEU A 77 8.63 2.05 -0.42
N LEU A 78 9.83 2.42 0.00
CA LEU A 78 11.01 1.55 -0.06
C LEU A 78 10.87 0.35 0.89
N GLY A 79 10.28 0.55 2.07
CA GLY A 79 9.96 -0.54 3.00
C GLY A 79 9.01 -1.57 2.38
N LYS A 80 7.96 -1.14 1.70
CA LYS A 80 7.05 -2.03 0.96
C LYS A 80 7.76 -2.76 -0.18
N TYR A 81 8.62 -2.05 -0.94
CA TYR A 81 9.43 -2.66 -1.98
C TYR A 81 10.35 -3.76 -1.45
N ALA A 82 11.00 -3.52 -0.31
CA ALA A 82 11.92 -4.47 0.31
C ALA A 82 11.22 -5.68 0.94
N ALA A 83 10.03 -5.48 1.51
CA ALA A 83 9.31 -6.53 2.23
C ALA A 83 8.72 -7.63 1.34
N HIS A 84 8.56 -7.41 0.02
CA HIS A 84 8.00 -8.37 -0.94
C HIS A 84 6.61 -8.91 -0.59
N VAL A 85 5.81 -8.14 0.12
CA VAL A 85 4.53 -8.60 0.65
C VAL A 85 3.40 -8.24 -0.28
N SER A 86 2.53 -9.20 -0.53
CA SER A 86 1.25 -9.01 -1.20
C SER A 86 0.32 -8.11 -0.37
N VAL A 87 -0.69 -7.54 -0.99
CA VAL A 87 -1.76 -6.81 -0.28
C VAL A 87 -2.70 -7.81 0.37
N CYS A 88 -3.14 -8.79 -0.40
CA CYS A 88 -3.90 -9.93 0.08
C CYS A 88 -3.75 -11.13 -0.87
N GLU A 89 -4.00 -12.32 -0.34
CA GLU A 89 -3.94 -13.59 -1.04
C GLU A 89 -5.21 -14.38 -0.77
N PHE A 90 -5.85 -14.83 -1.85
CA PHE A 90 -7.04 -15.67 -1.81
C PHE A 90 -6.57 -17.12 -1.99
N GLY A 91 -6.55 -17.88 -0.91
CA GLY A 91 -6.26 -19.31 -0.91
C GLY A 91 -7.53 -20.13 -1.13
N PRO A 92 -7.41 -21.46 -1.19
CA PRO A 92 -8.55 -22.36 -1.43
C PRO A 92 -9.57 -22.40 -0.27
N ASN A 93 -9.16 -22.09 0.96
CA ASN A 93 -10.01 -22.17 2.16
C ASN A 93 -10.06 -20.88 2.96
N GLU A 94 -9.14 -19.95 2.71
CA GLU A 94 -8.92 -18.77 3.53
C GLU A 94 -8.40 -17.59 2.73
N LEU A 95 -8.66 -16.40 3.23
CA LEU A 95 -8.16 -15.13 2.74
C LEU A 95 -7.08 -14.64 3.69
N THR A 96 -5.88 -14.38 3.18
CA THR A 96 -4.79 -13.78 3.94
C THR A 96 -4.68 -12.29 3.61
N ILE A 97 -4.75 -11.45 4.62
CA ILE A 97 -4.65 -9.99 4.50
C ILE A 97 -3.36 -9.55 5.18
N TYR A 98 -2.51 -8.83 4.45
CA TYR A 98 -1.25 -8.32 4.99
C TYR A 98 -1.39 -6.86 5.42
N GLU A 99 -1.33 -6.62 6.72
CA GLU A 99 -1.43 -5.26 7.25
C GLU A 99 -0.13 -4.49 7.01
N LYS A 100 -0.22 -3.37 6.26
CA LYS A 100 0.90 -2.43 6.02
C LYS A 100 2.17 -3.05 5.43
N ALA A 101 2.02 -4.13 4.64
CA ALA A 101 3.14 -4.86 4.06
C ALA A 101 4.07 -5.52 5.10
N ASP A 102 3.53 -5.91 6.24
CA ASP A 102 4.24 -6.61 7.30
C ASP A 102 3.79 -8.08 7.33
N VAL A 103 4.65 -8.99 6.91
CA VAL A 103 4.37 -10.45 6.88
C VAL A 103 4.02 -10.98 8.29
N THR A 104 4.58 -10.36 9.33
CA THR A 104 4.35 -10.78 10.72
C THR A 104 2.96 -10.42 11.22
N LYS A 105 2.26 -9.54 10.51
CA LYS A 105 0.90 -9.07 10.83
C LYS A 105 -0.13 -9.53 9.80
N ALA A 106 0.08 -10.69 9.22
CA ALA A 106 -0.91 -11.29 8.35
C ALA A 106 -2.14 -11.74 9.16
N VAL A 107 -3.31 -11.33 8.70
CA VAL A 107 -4.59 -11.79 9.24
C VAL A 107 -5.12 -12.86 8.31
N VAL A 108 -5.23 -14.08 8.81
CA VAL A 108 -5.75 -15.22 8.05
C VAL A 108 -7.22 -15.42 8.42
N VAL A 109 -8.10 -15.34 7.43
CA VAL A 109 -9.55 -15.40 7.61
C VAL A 109 -10.14 -16.55 6.79
N PRO A 110 -10.60 -17.63 7.42
CA PRO A 110 -11.33 -18.68 6.73
C PRO A 110 -12.62 -18.15 6.10
N TYR A 111 -12.93 -18.53 4.85
CA TYR A 111 -14.14 -18.05 4.15
C TYR A 111 -15.42 -18.33 4.92
N LYS A 112 -15.48 -19.40 5.71
CA LYS A 112 -16.62 -19.74 6.58
C LYS A 112 -16.92 -18.68 7.65
N GLN A 113 -15.93 -17.86 8.00
CA GLN A 113 -16.09 -16.76 8.96
C GLN A 113 -16.53 -15.46 8.28
N ILE A 114 -16.39 -15.36 6.96
CA ILE A 114 -16.80 -14.19 6.19
C ILE A 114 -18.30 -14.25 5.93
N LYS A 115 -19.07 -13.38 6.57
CA LYS A 115 -20.52 -13.28 6.39
C LYS A 115 -20.92 -12.55 5.11
N GLY A 116 -20.05 -11.67 4.64
CA GLY A 116 -20.26 -10.92 3.41
C GLY A 116 -19.15 -9.94 3.11
N TYR A 117 -19.17 -9.41 1.90
CA TYR A 117 -18.20 -8.40 1.43
C TYR A 117 -18.89 -7.30 0.61
N SER A 118 -18.23 -6.16 0.50
CA SER A 118 -18.57 -5.10 -0.44
C SER A 118 -17.31 -4.51 -1.04
N ILE A 119 -17.38 -4.07 -2.28
CA ILE A 119 -16.30 -3.38 -2.96
C ILE A 119 -16.72 -1.93 -3.16
N VAL A 120 -15.95 -1.01 -2.58
CA VAL A 120 -16.17 0.42 -2.70
C VAL A 120 -15.05 1.03 -3.51
N ARG A 121 -15.39 1.61 -4.65
CA ARG A 121 -14.45 2.33 -5.51
C ARG A 121 -14.46 3.81 -5.15
N GLN A 122 -13.30 4.35 -4.86
CA GLN A 122 -13.13 5.77 -4.56
C GLN A 122 -11.97 6.34 -5.37
N GLY A 123 -12.31 6.96 -6.52
CA GLY A 123 -11.32 7.51 -7.46
C GLY A 123 -10.32 6.44 -7.93
N SER A 124 -9.04 6.60 -7.56
CA SER A 124 -7.95 5.69 -7.90
C SER A 124 -7.70 4.58 -6.87
N SER A 125 -8.62 4.35 -5.97
CA SER A 125 -8.51 3.29 -4.97
C SER A 125 -9.75 2.41 -4.96
N LEU A 126 -9.56 1.15 -4.57
CA LEU A 126 -10.58 0.17 -4.33
C LEU A 126 -10.47 -0.26 -2.87
N ARG A 127 -11.60 -0.35 -2.18
CA ARG A 127 -11.67 -0.84 -0.81
C ARG A 127 -12.53 -2.09 -0.78
N LEU A 128 -11.93 -3.20 -0.39
CA LEU A 128 -12.66 -4.42 -0.08
C LEU A 128 -13.04 -4.37 1.40
N LEU A 129 -14.34 -4.30 1.67
CA LEU A 129 -14.90 -4.32 3.02
C LEU A 129 -15.37 -5.74 3.31
N LEU A 130 -15.02 -6.26 4.47
CA LEU A 130 -15.32 -7.63 4.88
C LEU A 130 -16.08 -7.61 6.22
N TRP A 131 -17.15 -8.39 6.32
CA TRP A 131 -17.90 -8.61 7.56
C TRP A 131 -17.78 -10.05 8.00
N GLY A 132 -17.56 -10.24 9.29
CA GLY A 132 -17.43 -11.58 9.83
C GLY A 132 -17.28 -11.63 11.34
N SER A 133 -17.16 -12.83 11.86
CA SER A 133 -17.05 -13.04 13.31
C SER A 133 -15.69 -12.67 13.91
N TRP A 134 -14.67 -12.49 13.08
CA TRP A 134 -13.31 -12.09 13.50
C TRP A 134 -13.13 -10.57 13.59
N VAL A 135 -14.09 -9.79 13.08
CA VAL A 135 -13.96 -8.32 12.99
C VAL A 135 -14.01 -7.71 14.37
N THR A 136 -12.95 -6.99 14.71
CA THR A 136 -12.82 -6.27 16.00
C THR A 136 -13.02 -4.76 15.85
N HIS A 137 -13.12 -4.27 14.60
CA HIS A 137 -13.26 -2.84 14.32
C HIS A 137 -14.63 -2.32 14.79
N PRO A 138 -14.70 -1.12 15.43
CA PRO A 138 -15.96 -0.54 15.92
C PRO A 138 -17.03 -0.33 14.85
N ALA A 139 -16.62 -0.15 13.59
CA ALA A 139 -17.53 -0.03 12.45
C ALA A 139 -18.15 -1.36 11.99
N GLY A 140 -17.80 -2.50 12.59
CA GLY A 140 -18.34 -3.81 12.26
C GLY A 140 -17.84 -4.41 10.95
N TYR A 141 -16.77 -3.86 10.36
CA TYR A 141 -16.12 -4.42 9.19
C TYR A 141 -14.61 -4.25 9.24
N GLU A 142 -13.89 -5.15 8.57
CA GLU A 142 -12.47 -5.01 8.23
C GLU A 142 -12.34 -4.52 6.80
N TYR A 143 -11.26 -3.81 6.45
CA TYR A 143 -11.07 -3.35 5.09
C TYR A 143 -9.66 -3.61 4.55
N VAL A 144 -9.59 -3.93 3.27
CA VAL A 144 -8.35 -4.01 2.49
C VAL A 144 -8.34 -2.85 1.50
N GLY A 145 -7.35 -2.00 1.61
CA GLY A 145 -7.18 -0.85 0.71
C GLY A 145 -6.26 -1.19 -0.46
N ILE A 146 -6.76 -1.06 -1.67
CA ILE A 146 -6.03 -1.29 -2.92
C ILE A 146 -5.93 0.03 -3.66
N THR A 147 -4.71 0.55 -3.86
CA THR A 147 -4.48 1.86 -4.50
C THR A 147 -3.82 1.70 -5.87
N ARG A 148 -4.50 2.16 -6.90
CA ARG A 148 -4.11 1.99 -8.30
C ARG A 148 -2.65 2.31 -8.65
N PRO A 149 -2.01 3.42 -8.19
CA PRO A 149 -0.68 3.76 -8.66
C PRO A 149 0.36 2.67 -8.48
N PHE A 150 0.12 1.78 -7.51
CA PHE A 150 1.07 0.74 -7.13
C PHE A 150 0.59 -0.68 -7.45
N MET A 151 -0.55 -0.82 -8.14
CA MET A 151 -1.07 -2.14 -8.48
C MET A 151 -0.59 -2.59 -9.85
N LYS A 152 -0.31 -3.88 -9.98
CA LYS A 152 0.08 -4.53 -11.23
C LYS A 152 -1.08 -4.52 -12.24
N ASP A 153 -2.28 -4.83 -11.76
CA ASP A 153 -3.49 -4.94 -12.57
C ASP A 153 -4.34 -3.67 -12.56
N THR A 154 -5.28 -3.56 -13.51
CA THR A 154 -6.27 -2.49 -13.53
C THR A 154 -7.30 -2.72 -12.43
N LEU A 155 -7.88 -1.63 -11.86
CA LEU A 155 -8.88 -1.76 -10.81
C LEU A 155 -10.15 -2.50 -11.27
N ASP A 156 -10.55 -2.33 -12.54
CA ASP A 156 -11.73 -3.02 -13.09
C ASP A 156 -11.47 -4.53 -13.19
N GLY A 157 -10.27 -4.92 -13.64
CA GLY A 157 -9.86 -6.33 -13.68
C GLY A 157 -9.80 -6.95 -12.28
N LEU A 158 -9.23 -6.23 -11.30
CA LEU A 158 -9.14 -6.68 -9.91
C LEU A 158 -10.53 -6.82 -9.27
N GLU A 159 -11.44 -5.89 -9.52
CA GLU A 159 -12.80 -5.98 -8.98
C GLU A 159 -13.50 -7.26 -9.46
N GLY A 160 -13.44 -7.53 -10.78
CA GLY A 160 -14.01 -8.75 -11.35
C GLY A 160 -13.38 -10.04 -10.80
N GLN A 161 -12.05 -10.06 -10.67
CA GLN A 161 -11.33 -11.21 -10.10
C GLN A 161 -11.69 -11.46 -8.63
N ILE A 162 -11.81 -10.40 -7.83
CA ILE A 162 -12.23 -10.51 -6.42
C ILE A 162 -13.66 -11.03 -6.33
N GLU A 163 -14.57 -10.51 -7.15
CA GLU A 163 -15.96 -10.96 -7.18
C GLU A 163 -16.09 -12.43 -7.58
N GLU A 164 -15.36 -12.85 -8.61
CA GLU A 164 -15.34 -14.25 -9.05
C GLU A 164 -14.80 -15.17 -7.94
N CYS A 165 -13.70 -14.79 -7.30
CA CYS A 165 -13.10 -15.56 -6.21
C CYS A 165 -14.07 -15.67 -5.03
N MET A 166 -14.67 -14.56 -4.58
CA MET A 166 -15.64 -14.57 -3.48
C MET A 166 -16.90 -15.36 -3.80
N ALA A 167 -17.40 -15.30 -5.05
CA ALA A 167 -18.54 -16.08 -5.49
C ALA A 167 -18.24 -17.59 -5.48
N ARG A 168 -17.02 -18.00 -5.88
CA ARG A 168 -16.57 -19.40 -5.85
C ARG A 168 -16.60 -19.97 -4.42
N HIS A 169 -16.28 -19.14 -3.44
CA HIS A 169 -16.35 -19.51 -2.02
C HIS A 169 -17.71 -19.22 -1.35
N HIS A 170 -18.74 -18.93 -2.14
CA HIS A 170 -20.12 -18.69 -1.67
C HIS A 170 -20.24 -17.51 -0.67
N VAL A 171 -19.33 -16.54 -0.70
CA VAL A 171 -19.41 -15.34 0.12
C VAL A 171 -20.38 -14.34 -0.51
N LYS A 172 -21.34 -13.84 0.26
CA LYS A 172 -22.39 -12.93 -0.23
C LYS A 172 -21.83 -11.51 -0.43
N LYS A 173 -22.12 -10.92 -1.61
CA LYS A 173 -21.89 -9.49 -1.85
C LYS A 173 -23.00 -8.67 -1.18
N HIS A 174 -22.62 -7.69 -0.36
CA HIS A 174 -23.54 -6.66 0.14
C HIS A 174 -23.46 -5.44 -0.79
N LYS A 175 -24.61 -4.88 -1.09
CA LYS A 175 -24.74 -3.65 -1.90
C LYS A 175 -24.44 -2.42 -1.05
#